data_0dc9b766e0533f46b6555da880ba1d13
#
_entry.id   0dc9b766e0533f46b6555da880ba1d13
#
_cell.length_a   1.000
_cell.length_b   1.000
_cell.length_c   1.000
_cell.angle_alpha   90.00
_cell.angle_beta   90.00
_cell.angle_gamma   90.00
#
_symmetry.space_group_name_H-M   'P 1'
#
loop_
_entity.id
_entity.type
_entity.pdbx_description
1 polymer ?
#
loop_
_entity_poly.entity_id
_entity_poly.type
_entity_poly.pdbx_seq_one_letter_code
_entity_poly.pdbx_strand_id
1 'polypeptide(L)'
;MNVKLRVLNLIARHRTRNPFKLARALNIEIIYQDLGEVRGFFKKILRRKYIFINSELSEFDQKLVCAHELGHAILHSSNRIQFLIDNTKILRRNKIEDEANLFASWLLFPNDDIVEELEFKETETNFWMFEEIKRLRSWKYIKKVGRDNF
;
A
#
# COMPACT_ATOMS: atom_id res chain seq x y z
N MET A 1 3.34 -12.57 -8.13
CA MET A 1 3.70 -11.16 -8.42
C MET A 1 4.82 -10.71 -7.50
N ASN A 2 5.85 -10.09 -8.05
CA ASN A 2 6.92 -9.50 -7.24
C ASN A 2 6.62 -8.02 -6.96
N VAL A 3 6.00 -7.75 -5.83
CA VAL A 3 5.59 -6.39 -5.43
C VAL A 3 6.80 -5.49 -5.23
N LYS A 4 7.86 -5.99 -4.60
CA LYS A 4 9.10 -5.22 -4.39
C LYS A 4 9.69 -4.73 -5.71
N LEU A 5 9.83 -5.62 -6.68
CA LEU A 5 10.38 -5.26 -8.00
C LEU A 5 9.49 -4.23 -8.70
N ARG A 6 8.18 -4.39 -8.60
CA ARG A 6 7.22 -3.45 -9.17
C ARG A 6 7.39 -2.05 -8.59
N VAL A 7 7.54 -1.94 -7.28
CA VAL A 7 7.78 -0.67 -6.58
C VAL A 7 9.10 -0.05 -7.01
N LEU A 8 10.19 -0.83 -7.05
CA LEU A 8 11.51 -0.34 -7.44
C LEU A 8 11.50 0.19 -8.89
N ASN A 9 10.80 -0.48 -9.79
CA ASN A 9 10.66 -0.02 -11.18
C ASN A 9 9.90 1.30 -11.27
N LEU A 10 8.84 1.47 -10.47
CA LEU A 10 8.08 2.73 -10.43
C LEU A 10 8.92 3.87 -9.88
N ILE A 11 9.68 3.64 -8.82
CA ILE A 11 10.59 4.63 -8.24
C ILE A 11 11.65 5.04 -9.26
N ALA A 12 12.26 4.08 -9.94
CA ALA A 12 13.28 4.35 -10.97
C ALA A 12 12.70 5.17 -12.13
N ARG A 13 11.49 4.86 -12.55
CA ARG A 13 10.81 5.53 -13.67
C ARG A 13 10.37 6.95 -13.33
N HIS A 14 9.81 7.17 -12.16
CA HIS A 14 9.22 8.44 -11.75
C HIS A 14 10.11 9.25 -10.80
N ARG A 15 11.20 8.68 -10.34
CA ARG A 15 12.22 9.31 -9.47
C ARG A 15 11.64 9.90 -8.19
N THR A 16 10.70 9.20 -7.59
CA THR A 16 10.09 9.62 -6.33
C THR A 16 9.61 8.42 -5.53
N ARG A 17 9.68 8.55 -4.20
CA ARG A 17 9.04 7.65 -3.23
C ARG A 17 7.83 8.30 -2.58
N ASN A 18 7.54 9.55 -2.92
CA ASN A 18 6.39 10.25 -2.39
C ASN A 18 5.11 9.71 -3.05
N PRO A 19 4.19 9.10 -2.29
CA PRO A 19 3.01 8.47 -2.87
C PRO A 19 2.07 9.46 -3.54
N PHE A 20 2.01 10.71 -3.05
CA PHE A 20 1.19 11.77 -3.65
C PHE A 20 1.73 12.18 -5.02
N LYS A 21 3.04 12.36 -5.13
CA LYS A 21 3.69 12.70 -6.39
C LYS A 21 3.57 11.54 -7.39
N LEU A 22 3.73 10.31 -6.92
CA LEU A 22 3.63 9.13 -7.76
C LEU A 22 2.19 8.96 -8.29
N ALA A 23 1.19 9.14 -7.45
CA ALA A 23 -0.22 9.12 -7.85
C ALA A 23 -0.50 10.16 -8.95
N ARG A 24 -0.01 11.38 -8.77
CA ARG A 24 -0.17 12.45 -9.75
C ARG A 24 0.49 12.10 -11.08
N ALA A 25 1.71 11.54 -11.04
CA ALA A 25 2.43 11.11 -12.25
C ALA A 25 1.68 10.01 -13.01
N LEU A 26 0.88 9.21 -12.32
CA LEU A 26 0.07 8.12 -12.88
C LEU A 26 -1.37 8.53 -13.19
N ASN A 27 -1.69 9.82 -13.15
CA ASN A 27 -3.03 10.37 -13.38
C ASN A 27 -4.08 9.81 -12.41
N ILE A 28 -3.69 9.56 -11.18
CA ILE A 28 -4.59 9.18 -10.10
C ILE A 28 -4.91 10.42 -9.28
N GLU A 29 -6.18 10.79 -9.22
CA GLU A 29 -6.62 11.96 -8.48
C GLU A 29 -6.77 11.63 -7.00
N ILE A 30 -6.25 12.51 -6.14
CA ILE A 30 -6.37 12.38 -4.69
C ILE A 30 -7.38 13.37 -4.19
N ILE A 31 -8.37 12.88 -3.44
CA ILE A 31 -9.46 13.65 -2.87
C ILE A 31 -9.39 13.55 -1.35
N TYR A 32 -9.28 14.69 -0.68
CA TYR A 32 -9.30 14.78 0.78
C TYR A 32 -10.70 15.09 1.23
N GLN A 33 -11.21 14.30 2.16
CA GLN A 33 -12.56 14.45 2.66
C GLN A 33 -12.65 13.87 4.07
N ASP A 34 -13.53 14.42 4.90
CA ASP A 34 -13.86 13.79 6.18
C ASP A 34 -14.62 12.49 5.89
N LEU A 35 -13.98 11.38 6.20
CA LEU A 35 -14.52 10.04 5.97
C LEU A 35 -14.97 9.34 7.26
N GLY A 36 -15.09 10.10 8.36
CA GLY A 36 -15.45 9.53 9.66
C GLY A 36 -14.40 8.52 10.14
N GLU A 37 -14.81 7.27 10.33
CA GLU A 37 -13.91 6.20 10.78
C GLU A 37 -13.13 5.53 9.65
N VAL A 38 -13.46 5.82 8.40
CA VAL A 38 -12.75 5.28 7.24
C VAL A 38 -11.47 6.09 7.01
N ARG A 39 -10.35 5.41 6.87
CA ARG A 39 -9.04 6.06 6.64
C ARG A 39 -8.88 6.56 5.22
N GLY A 40 -9.27 5.73 4.26
CA GLY A 40 -9.23 6.04 2.85
C GLY A 40 -9.69 4.86 2.01
N PHE A 41 -9.85 5.10 0.73
CA PHE A 41 -10.18 4.03 -0.21
C PHE A 41 -9.81 4.41 -1.64
N PHE A 42 -9.59 3.40 -2.45
CA PHE A 42 -9.40 3.54 -3.89
C PHE A 42 -10.72 3.28 -4.62
N LYS A 43 -10.98 4.08 -5.63
CA LYS A 43 -12.15 3.88 -6.50
C LYS A 43 -11.80 4.17 -7.96
N LYS A 44 -12.25 3.26 -8.83
CA LYS A 44 -12.17 3.44 -10.27
C LYS A 44 -13.56 3.74 -10.79
N ILE A 45 -13.74 4.89 -11.40
CA ILE A 45 -15.00 5.33 -11.99
C ILE A 45 -14.77 5.50 -13.49
N LEU A 46 -15.39 4.63 -14.30
CA LEU A 46 -15.11 4.52 -15.72
C LEU A 46 -13.62 4.24 -15.95
N ARG A 47 -12.89 5.15 -16.57
CA ARG A 47 -11.45 5.02 -16.82
C ARG A 47 -10.59 5.84 -15.88
N ARG A 48 -11.19 6.56 -14.94
CA ARG A 48 -10.51 7.43 -13.99
C ARG A 48 -10.33 6.75 -12.65
N LYS A 49 -9.17 6.96 -12.05
CA LYS A 49 -8.81 6.41 -10.76
C LYS A 49 -8.75 7.53 -9.71
N TYR A 50 -9.29 7.25 -8.55
CA TYR A 50 -9.36 8.18 -7.43
C TYR A 50 -8.90 7.49 -6.16
N ILE A 51 -8.13 8.22 -5.35
CA ILE A 51 -7.80 7.83 -3.99
C ILE A 51 -8.43 8.85 -3.06
N PHE A 52 -9.32 8.39 -2.20
CA PHE A 52 -9.94 9.21 -1.15
C PHE A 52 -9.15 9.04 0.13
N ILE A 53 -8.78 10.14 0.76
CA ILE A 53 -8.01 10.14 2.00
C ILE A 53 -8.78 10.95 3.04
N ASN A 54 -8.92 10.38 4.24
CA ASN A 54 -9.55 11.08 5.35
C ASN A 54 -8.71 12.30 5.73
N SER A 55 -9.30 13.49 5.57
CA SER A 55 -8.65 14.75 5.86
C SER A 55 -8.34 14.97 7.34
N GLU A 56 -8.99 14.22 8.23
CA GLU A 56 -8.81 14.33 9.68
C GLU A 56 -7.58 13.54 10.18
N LEU A 57 -6.94 12.75 9.34
CA LEU A 57 -5.70 12.06 9.68
C LEU A 57 -4.51 13.01 9.74
N SER A 58 -3.50 12.66 10.54
CA SER A 58 -2.20 13.34 10.51
C SER A 58 -1.56 13.24 9.13
N GLU A 59 -0.64 14.15 8.80
CA GLU A 59 0.10 14.11 7.53
C GLU A 59 0.79 12.75 7.30
N PHE A 60 1.38 12.20 8.34
CA PHE A 60 2.06 10.92 8.24
C PHE A 60 1.08 9.77 7.96
N ASP A 61 -0.05 9.75 8.64
CA ASP A 61 -1.10 8.75 8.42
C ASP A 61 -1.73 8.88 7.03
N GLN A 62 -1.94 10.10 6.55
CA GLN A 62 -2.40 10.34 5.18
C GLN A 62 -1.41 9.76 4.16
N LYS A 63 -0.12 9.89 4.41
CA LYS A 63 0.93 9.34 3.55
C LYS A 63 0.91 7.82 3.52
N LEU A 64 0.74 7.18 4.68
CA LEU A 64 0.60 5.72 4.78
C LEU A 64 -0.63 5.22 4.02
N VAL A 65 -1.76 5.86 4.22
CA VAL A 65 -3.02 5.53 3.54
C VAL A 65 -2.88 5.73 2.03
N CYS A 66 -2.29 6.85 1.60
CA CYS A 66 -2.05 7.10 0.19
C CYS A 66 -1.21 6.00 -0.45
N ALA A 67 -0.14 5.59 0.20
CA ALA A 67 0.75 4.53 -0.31
C ALA A 67 0.02 3.18 -0.41
N HIS A 68 -0.81 2.84 0.57
CA HIS A 68 -1.61 1.62 0.57
C HIS A 68 -2.65 1.62 -0.57
N GLU A 69 -3.43 2.70 -0.68
CA GLU A 69 -4.45 2.82 -1.73
C GLU A 69 -3.84 2.91 -3.13
N LEU A 70 -2.66 3.52 -3.24
CA LEU A 70 -1.89 3.53 -4.47
C LEU A 70 -1.48 2.11 -4.88
N GLY A 71 -1.15 1.26 -3.91
CA GLY A 71 -0.92 -0.16 -4.14
C GLY A 71 -2.13 -0.84 -4.80
N HIS A 72 -3.32 -0.61 -4.28
CA HIS A 72 -4.55 -1.11 -4.91
C HIS A 72 -4.74 -0.54 -6.33
N ALA A 73 -4.54 0.74 -6.51
CA ALA A 73 -4.71 1.40 -7.80
C ALA A 73 -3.78 0.84 -8.89
N ILE A 74 -2.57 0.45 -8.52
CA ILE A 74 -1.56 -0.07 -9.45
C ILE A 74 -1.67 -1.57 -9.65
N LEU A 75 -1.89 -2.33 -8.57
CA LEU A 75 -1.84 -3.79 -8.59
C LEU A 75 -3.21 -4.44 -8.84
N HIS A 76 -4.30 -3.80 -8.43
CA HIS A 76 -5.62 -4.42 -8.34
C HIS A 76 -6.72 -3.70 -9.12
N SER A 77 -6.39 -2.76 -10.00
CA SER A 77 -7.39 -1.92 -10.66
C SER A 77 -7.84 -2.41 -12.04
N SER A 78 -7.29 -3.48 -12.57
CA SER A 78 -7.75 -4.02 -13.85
C SER A 78 -9.18 -4.56 -13.74
N ASN A 79 -9.95 -4.49 -14.83
CA ASN A 79 -11.32 -5.00 -14.83
C ASN A 79 -11.39 -6.48 -14.47
N ARG A 80 -10.42 -7.27 -14.92
CA ARG A 80 -10.30 -8.69 -14.57
C ARG A 80 -10.10 -8.90 -13.07
N ILE A 81 -9.21 -8.13 -12.47
CA ILE A 81 -8.93 -8.23 -11.01
C ILE A 81 -10.12 -7.74 -10.22
N GLN A 82 -10.79 -6.65 -10.62
CA GLN A 82 -11.99 -6.17 -9.96
C GLN A 82 -13.13 -7.21 -10.02
N PHE A 83 -13.31 -7.84 -11.14
CA PHE A 83 -14.26 -8.95 -11.27
C PHE A 83 -13.93 -10.09 -10.29
N LEU A 84 -12.66 -10.46 -10.17
CA LEU A 84 -12.22 -11.49 -9.23
C LEU A 84 -12.45 -11.09 -7.78
N ILE A 85 -12.20 -9.83 -7.41
CA ILE A 85 -12.46 -9.31 -6.07
C ILE A 85 -13.94 -9.40 -5.73
N ASP A 86 -14.82 -8.97 -6.65
CA ASP A 86 -16.26 -8.94 -6.45
C ASP A 86 -16.88 -10.34 -6.33
N ASN A 87 -16.24 -11.35 -6.90
CA ASN A 87 -16.76 -12.72 -7.01
C ASN A 87 -15.97 -13.75 -6.18
N THR A 88 -15.01 -13.34 -5.34
CA THR A 88 -14.16 -14.27 -4.61
C THR A 88 -14.34 -14.22 -3.10
N LYS A 89 -13.92 -15.32 -2.47
CA LYS A 89 -13.96 -15.54 -1.03
C LYS A 89 -12.90 -14.72 -0.29
N ILE A 90 -13.08 -14.54 0.98
CA ILE A 90 -12.27 -13.80 1.97
C ILE A 90 -10.74 -14.03 1.84
N LEU A 91 -10.29 -15.24 1.48
CA LEU A 91 -8.86 -15.56 1.35
C LEU A 91 -8.12 -14.76 0.29
N ARG A 92 -8.78 -14.44 -0.83
CA ARG A 92 -8.19 -13.60 -1.89
C ARG A 92 -8.20 -12.13 -1.55
N ARG A 93 -9.18 -11.67 -0.76
CA ARG A 93 -9.20 -10.31 -0.22
C ARG A 93 -8.01 -10.08 0.69
N ASN A 94 -7.68 -11.05 1.55
CA ASN A 94 -6.50 -10.97 2.43
C ASN A 94 -5.20 -10.87 1.62
N LYS A 95 -5.08 -11.64 0.53
CA LYS A 95 -3.92 -11.55 -0.37
C LYS A 95 -3.80 -10.17 -1.02
N ILE A 96 -4.89 -9.59 -1.44
CA ILE A 96 -4.95 -8.25 -2.06
C ILE A 96 -4.53 -7.18 -1.04
N GLU A 97 -5.03 -7.27 0.18
CA GLU A 97 -4.63 -6.37 1.26
C GLU A 97 -3.14 -6.53 1.61
N ASP A 98 -2.66 -7.75 1.68
CA ASP A 98 -1.23 -8.03 1.93
C ASP A 98 -0.34 -7.45 0.82
N GLU A 99 -0.75 -7.57 -0.44
CA GLU A 99 -0.01 -6.99 -1.56
C GLU A 99 0.01 -5.47 -1.51
N ALA A 100 -1.11 -4.83 -1.16
CA ALA A 100 -1.18 -3.37 -0.99
C ALA A 100 -0.31 -2.89 0.18
N ASN A 101 -0.31 -3.62 1.29
CA ASN A 101 0.55 -3.32 2.43
C ASN A 101 2.03 -3.51 2.10
N LEU A 102 2.39 -4.55 1.35
CA LEU A 102 3.76 -4.74 0.85
C LEU A 102 4.18 -3.60 -0.08
N PHE A 103 3.29 -3.17 -0.96
CA PHE A 103 3.55 -2.04 -1.85
C PHE A 103 3.88 -0.78 -1.06
N ALA A 104 3.03 -0.43 -0.09
CA ALA A 104 3.24 0.73 0.78
C ALA A 104 4.57 0.61 1.55
N SER A 105 4.86 -0.57 2.06
CA SER A 105 6.08 -0.86 2.81
C SER A 105 7.34 -0.61 1.98
N TRP A 106 7.40 -1.16 0.77
CA TRP A 106 8.59 -0.98 -0.08
C TRP A 106 8.71 0.43 -0.65
N LEU A 107 7.60 1.11 -0.84
CA LEU A 107 7.61 2.50 -1.30
C LEU A 107 8.14 3.46 -0.23
N LEU A 108 7.63 3.35 1.00
CA LEU A 108 7.93 4.29 2.08
C LEU A 108 9.16 3.90 2.91
N PHE A 109 9.43 2.62 3.05
CA PHE A 109 10.47 2.08 3.95
C PHE A 109 11.40 1.14 3.19
N PRO A 110 12.40 1.68 2.47
CA PRO A 110 13.29 0.88 1.64
C PRO A 110 14.22 -0.04 2.43
N ASN A 111 14.56 0.33 3.66
CA ASN A 111 15.51 -0.40 4.51
C ASN A 111 14.79 -1.30 5.50
N ASP A 112 15.45 -2.37 5.95
CA ASP A 112 14.88 -3.28 6.95
C ASP A 112 14.85 -2.71 8.38
N ASP A 113 15.42 -1.51 8.59
CA ASP A 113 15.39 -0.75 9.85
C ASP A 113 14.05 -0.03 10.11
N ILE A 114 13.01 -0.46 9.44
CA ILE A 114 11.64 0.09 9.52
C ILE A 114 11.10 0.15 10.95
N VAL A 115 11.48 -0.81 11.77
CA VAL A 115 10.98 -0.93 13.15
C VAL A 115 11.32 0.32 13.97
N GLU A 116 12.54 0.82 13.81
CA GLU A 116 13.00 2.01 14.55
C GLU A 116 12.35 3.30 14.06
N GLU A 117 12.14 3.44 12.74
CA GLU A 117 11.53 4.64 12.17
C GLU A 117 10.05 4.79 12.52
N LEU A 118 9.32 3.69 12.67
CA LEU A 118 7.89 3.70 12.97
C LEU A 118 7.59 3.82 14.47
N GLU A 119 8.44 3.32 15.36
CA GLU A 119 8.26 3.41 16.80
C GLU A 119 8.21 4.86 17.31
N PHE A 120 8.83 5.81 16.60
CA PHE A 120 8.83 7.23 16.96
C PHE A 120 7.58 8.01 16.58
N LYS A 121 6.66 7.41 15.82
CA LYS A 121 5.49 8.11 15.26
C LYS A 121 4.18 7.39 15.58
N GLU A 122 4.09 6.81 16.77
CA GLU A 122 2.93 6.04 17.18
C GLU A 122 1.63 6.86 17.18
N THR A 123 0.82 6.64 16.16
CA THR A 123 -0.62 6.88 16.17
C THR A 123 -1.32 5.53 16.08
N GLU A 124 -2.62 5.48 16.34
CA GLU A 124 -3.41 4.26 16.23
C GLU A 124 -3.33 3.63 14.83
N THR A 125 -3.33 4.46 13.78
CA THR A 125 -3.18 4.03 12.40
C THR A 125 -1.78 3.49 12.12
N ASN A 126 -0.74 4.14 12.63
CA ASN A 126 0.65 3.70 12.51
C ASN A 126 0.88 2.33 13.11
N PHE A 127 0.32 2.09 14.29
CA PHE A 127 0.48 0.81 14.99
C PHE A 127 -0.05 -0.35 14.14
N TRP A 128 -1.23 -0.20 13.56
CA TRP A 128 -1.82 -1.22 12.70
C TRP A 128 -0.96 -1.48 11.46
N MET A 129 -0.58 -0.45 10.76
CA MET A 129 0.25 -0.55 9.56
C MET A 129 1.64 -1.14 9.88
N PHE A 130 2.21 -0.75 10.99
CA PHE A 130 3.49 -1.24 11.47
C PHE A 130 3.47 -2.76 11.72
N GLU A 131 2.46 -3.26 12.42
CA GLU A 131 2.31 -4.69 12.68
C GLU A 131 2.14 -5.49 11.38
N GLU A 132 1.37 -4.99 10.42
CA GLU A 132 1.18 -5.61 9.12
C GLU A 132 2.48 -5.64 8.31
N ILE A 133 3.21 -4.55 8.26
CA ILE A 133 4.51 -4.45 7.56
C ILE A 133 5.52 -5.42 8.17
N LYS A 134 5.60 -5.44 9.49
CA LYS A 134 6.48 -6.33 10.24
C LYS A 134 6.17 -7.80 9.96
N ARG A 135 4.91 -8.18 9.98
CA ARG A 135 4.45 -9.53 9.66
C ARG A 135 4.84 -9.94 8.24
N LEU A 136 4.55 -9.12 7.26
CA LEU A 136 4.75 -9.42 5.84
C LEU A 136 6.23 -9.50 5.46
N ARG A 137 7.06 -8.61 6.00
CA ARG A 137 8.49 -8.58 5.67
C ARG A 137 9.25 -9.67 6.42
N SER A 138 8.90 -9.94 7.66
CA SER A 138 9.47 -11.06 8.43
C SER A 138 9.12 -12.41 7.80
N TRP A 139 7.90 -12.57 7.35
CA TRP A 139 7.45 -13.80 6.68
C TRP A 139 8.21 -14.06 5.37
N LYS A 140 8.49 -13.02 4.59
CA LYS A 140 9.34 -13.13 3.40
C LYS A 140 10.76 -13.56 3.73
N TYR A 141 11.29 -13.06 4.83
CA TYR A 141 12.60 -13.45 5.32
C TYR A 141 12.63 -14.94 5.71
N ILE A 142 11.65 -15.38 6.48
CA ILE A 142 11.50 -16.78 6.90
C ILE A 142 11.35 -17.72 5.69
N LYS A 143 10.56 -17.34 4.70
CA LYS A 143 10.43 -18.13 3.46
C LYS A 143 11.72 -18.21 2.66
N LYS A 144 12.49 -17.14 2.60
CA LYS A 144 13.79 -17.11 1.91
C LYS A 144 14.79 -18.03 2.62
N VAL A 145 14.89 -17.93 3.94
CA VAL A 145 15.76 -18.78 4.76
C VAL A 145 15.31 -20.25 4.69
N GLY A 146 14.01 -20.51 4.70
CA GLY A 146 13.49 -21.86 4.57
C GLY A 146 13.74 -22.51 3.19
N ARG A 147 13.81 -21.71 2.12
CA ARG A 147 14.15 -22.20 0.78
C ARG A 147 15.64 -22.50 0.61
N ASP A 148 16.50 -21.73 1.26
CA ASP A 148 17.95 -21.89 1.19
C ASP A 148 18.44 -23.09 2.05
N ASN A 149 17.57 -23.62 2.92
CA ASN A 149 17.85 -24.77 3.79
C ASN A 149 17.23 -26.08 3.28
N PHE A 150 16.61 -26.07 2.15
CA PHE A 150 16.10 -27.24 1.44
C PHE A 150 16.83 -27.36 0.08
#